data_19bad56d1a347204a4076c41da070558
#
_entry.id   19bad56d1a347204a4076c41da070558
#
_cell.length_a   1.000
_cell.length_b   1.000
_cell.length_c   1.000
_cell.angle_alpha   90.00
_cell.angle_beta   90.00
_cell.angle_gamma   90.00
#
_symmetry.space_group_name_H-M   'P 1'
#
loop_
_entity.id
_entity.type
_entity.pdbx_description
1 polymer ?
#
loop_
_entity_poly.entity_id
_entity_poly.type
_entity_poly.pdbx_seq_one_letter_code
_entity_poly.pdbx_strand_id
1 'polypeptide(L)'
;MLTNESDVPKSFTIFSYLEFCLWNAVDDSTNFQRNFSTGEVEVEGSTIYHKTEYRERRNHYALFTVNTPIDGFDTSRDAFLGAWRSNANPEVVENGRCTNSVAHGWAPVGVHQVNVTLQPGESRSLIFVLGYIENPEDEKWAAPGVINKTRAQAMAARYATDAQVDAALARLHDHWNNLLSTYSVKSSDEKLDRMVNTWNQYQCMVTFNMSRSASYYESGTGRGMGFRDSCQDLLGFVHLIPARARERILDIAATQFPDGSAYHQYQPLTKKGNMDIGSGFNDDPLWLIAAVYAYLGETGDYSILDEPVDFNNDHSLAQPLLEHLRRSFGYLRTHKGPHGLPLIGRADWNDCLNLNCFSKEPGESFQTTGPSEGPVAESVFIAGMYVKYGNQFAEILDSTGHTDEAAAVRAEVAEMEHTVLTAGWDGSWFRRAYDAFGHVIGGEECEEGKIFIEPQGMCVMAGIGKETGQAAQALKSVEERLDTKYGVVLHQPAYTSYQLNLGEISSYPPGYKENAGIFCHNNPWISCAEAVLGHGDRAFEVYCKTCPAY
;
A
#
# COMPACT_ATOMS: atom_id res chain seq x y z
N MET A 1 -31.28 -7.41 11.46
CA MET A 1 -32.40 -7.94 12.27
C MET A 1 -33.16 -6.77 12.87
N LEU A 2 -34.50 -6.84 12.89
CA LEU A 2 -35.41 -5.84 13.44
C LEU A 2 -36.23 -6.51 14.50
N THR A 3 -36.37 -5.88 15.66
CA THR A 3 -37.17 -6.41 16.78
C THR A 3 -38.16 -5.34 17.26
N ASN A 4 -39.41 -5.71 17.43
CA ASN A 4 -40.41 -4.82 18.02
C ASN A 4 -40.36 -4.95 19.55
N GLU A 5 -39.72 -4.00 20.21
CA GLU A 5 -39.60 -3.96 21.69
C GLU A 5 -40.80 -3.28 22.39
N SER A 6 -41.77 -2.81 21.61
CA SER A 6 -42.98 -2.17 22.18
C SER A 6 -44.06 -3.20 22.46
N ASP A 7 -45.08 -2.77 23.18
CA ASP A 7 -46.27 -3.55 23.57
C ASP A 7 -47.38 -3.52 22.51
N VAL A 8 -47.17 -2.84 21.38
CA VAL A 8 -48.16 -2.72 20.29
C VAL A 8 -47.52 -3.11 18.95
N PRO A 9 -48.33 -3.62 17.98
CA PRO A 9 -47.81 -3.87 16.63
C PRO A 9 -47.23 -2.62 15.98
N LYS A 10 -46.12 -2.79 15.27
CA LYS A 10 -45.45 -1.72 14.52
C LYS A 10 -45.38 -2.06 13.04
N SER A 11 -45.82 -1.11 12.22
CA SER A 11 -45.68 -1.20 10.76
C SER A 11 -44.78 -0.08 10.25
N PHE A 12 -43.85 -0.42 9.35
CA PHE A 12 -42.93 0.52 8.75
C PHE A 12 -42.46 0.02 7.37
N THR A 13 -41.92 0.91 6.58
CA THR A 13 -41.33 0.60 5.27
C THR A 13 -39.84 0.76 5.33
N ILE A 14 -39.10 -0.22 4.81
CA ILE A 14 -37.66 -0.19 4.68
C ILE A 14 -37.32 0.09 3.24
N PHE A 15 -36.41 1.05 3.02
CA PHE A 15 -35.81 1.31 1.73
C PHE A 15 -34.32 0.98 1.82
N SER A 16 -33.83 0.05 0.97
CA SER A 16 -32.39 -0.09 0.74
C SER A 16 -31.95 0.93 -0.31
N TYR A 17 -30.67 1.29 -0.30
CA TYR A 17 -30.12 2.17 -1.33
C TYR A 17 -28.65 1.88 -1.55
N LEU A 18 -28.23 1.76 -2.80
CA LEU A 18 -26.84 1.79 -3.22
C LEU A 18 -26.70 2.40 -4.62
N GLU A 19 -25.54 2.97 -4.87
CA GLU A 19 -25.14 3.42 -6.21
C GLU A 19 -24.14 2.41 -6.78
N PHE A 20 -24.35 1.99 -8.03
CA PHE A 20 -23.46 1.02 -8.66
C PHE A 20 -22.18 1.70 -9.18
N CYS A 21 -21.04 1.05 -8.96
CA CYS A 21 -19.75 1.40 -9.51
C CYS A 21 -19.09 0.14 -10.06
N LEU A 22 -19.17 -0.08 -11.37
CA LEU A 22 -18.67 -1.31 -12.00
C LEU A 22 -17.40 -1.11 -12.81
N TRP A 23 -17.04 0.12 -13.15
CA TRP A 23 -15.97 0.34 -14.09
C TRP A 23 -14.73 0.96 -13.46
N ASN A 24 -14.83 2.21 -13.11
CA ASN A 24 -13.71 3.00 -12.62
C ASN A 24 -14.24 4.00 -11.60
N ALA A 25 -13.70 3.98 -10.41
CA ALA A 25 -14.19 4.83 -9.32
C ALA A 25 -14.01 6.33 -9.62
N VAL A 26 -12.99 6.73 -10.37
CA VAL A 26 -12.79 8.12 -10.80
C VAL A 26 -13.82 8.52 -11.85
N ASP A 27 -13.99 7.69 -12.88
CA ASP A 27 -14.99 7.92 -13.93
C ASP A 27 -16.39 7.96 -13.32
N ASP A 28 -16.71 7.04 -12.41
CA ASP A 28 -18.02 6.98 -11.75
C ASP A 28 -18.23 8.12 -10.74
N SER A 29 -17.17 8.69 -10.18
CA SER A 29 -17.26 9.82 -9.25
C SER A 29 -17.44 11.16 -9.94
N THR A 30 -17.05 11.29 -11.21
CA THR A 30 -17.23 12.53 -11.97
C THR A 30 -18.61 12.58 -12.59
N ASN A 31 -19.30 13.72 -12.50
CA ASN A 31 -20.65 13.87 -13.06
C ASN A 31 -20.71 13.58 -14.56
N PHE A 32 -19.65 13.91 -15.29
CA PHE A 32 -19.60 13.70 -16.74
C PHE A 32 -19.56 12.21 -17.08
N GLN A 33 -18.63 11.47 -16.53
CA GLN A 33 -18.47 10.04 -16.83
C GLN A 33 -19.63 9.21 -16.29
N ARG A 34 -20.13 9.53 -15.12
CA ARG A 34 -21.28 8.88 -14.50
C ARG A 34 -22.53 8.98 -15.37
N ASN A 35 -22.75 10.11 -16.02
CA ASN A 35 -23.87 10.34 -16.93
C ASN A 35 -23.74 9.57 -18.24
N PHE A 36 -22.51 9.21 -18.62
CA PHE A 36 -22.21 8.40 -19.81
C PHE A 36 -21.87 6.96 -19.47
N SER A 37 -21.88 6.58 -18.21
CA SER A 37 -21.74 5.19 -17.77
C SER A 37 -22.95 4.42 -18.30
N THR A 38 -22.80 3.87 -19.48
CA THR A 38 -23.84 3.14 -20.19
C THR A 38 -24.02 1.78 -19.52
N GLY A 39 -24.91 1.73 -18.57
CA GLY A 39 -25.32 0.50 -17.97
C GLY A 39 -26.81 0.29 -18.18
N GLU A 40 -27.22 -0.93 -18.21
CA GLU A 40 -28.62 -1.32 -18.19
C GLU A 40 -28.92 -2.00 -16.86
N VAL A 41 -30.18 -1.94 -16.50
CA VAL A 41 -30.67 -2.58 -15.29
C VAL A 41 -31.74 -3.61 -15.66
N GLU A 42 -31.64 -4.78 -15.07
CA GLU A 42 -32.67 -5.80 -15.12
C GLU A 42 -33.18 -6.05 -13.70
N VAL A 43 -34.48 -6.16 -13.53
CA VAL A 43 -35.11 -6.48 -12.23
C VAL A 43 -35.88 -7.78 -12.36
N GLU A 44 -35.53 -8.76 -11.52
CA GLU A 44 -36.18 -10.07 -11.50
C GLU A 44 -36.45 -10.48 -10.06
N GLY A 45 -37.73 -10.53 -9.70
CA GLY A 45 -38.14 -10.76 -8.31
C GLY A 45 -37.58 -9.71 -7.37
N SER A 46 -36.81 -10.14 -6.39
CA SER A 46 -36.14 -9.27 -5.40
C SER A 46 -34.68 -8.95 -5.77
N THR A 47 -34.25 -9.20 -7.01
CA THR A 47 -32.88 -8.96 -7.44
C THR A 47 -32.81 -7.88 -8.53
N ILE A 48 -31.97 -6.92 -8.32
CA ILE A 48 -31.60 -5.87 -9.27
C ILE A 48 -30.22 -6.21 -9.83
N TYR A 49 -30.11 -6.31 -11.14
CA TYR A 49 -28.86 -6.55 -11.86
C TYR A 49 -28.46 -5.28 -12.60
N HIS A 50 -27.21 -4.91 -12.52
CA HIS A 50 -26.64 -3.82 -13.29
C HIS A 50 -25.45 -4.31 -14.10
N LYS A 51 -25.45 -4.05 -15.41
CA LYS A 51 -24.36 -4.37 -16.33
C LYS A 51 -23.85 -3.10 -16.99
N THR A 52 -22.60 -3.14 -17.41
CA THR A 52 -21.99 -2.09 -18.23
C THR A 52 -21.41 -2.69 -19.51
N GLU A 53 -21.51 -1.95 -20.62
CA GLU A 53 -20.92 -2.29 -21.91
C GLU A 53 -19.79 -1.32 -22.27
N TYR A 54 -19.23 -0.64 -21.30
CA TYR A 54 -18.27 0.42 -21.52
C TYR A 54 -16.83 -0.09 -21.59
N ARG A 55 -16.07 0.38 -22.59
CA ARG A 55 -14.66 0.06 -22.86
C ARG A 55 -14.38 -1.45 -23.04
N GLU A 56 -13.27 -1.93 -22.47
CA GLU A 56 -12.74 -3.28 -22.72
C GLU A 56 -13.45 -4.38 -21.92
N ARG A 57 -13.91 -4.05 -20.72
CA ARG A 57 -14.54 -5.04 -19.82
C ARG A 57 -16.05 -5.01 -20.00
N ARG A 58 -16.58 -6.06 -20.64
CA ARG A 58 -18.01 -6.16 -20.99
C ARG A 58 -18.70 -7.40 -20.45
N ASN A 59 -17.97 -8.25 -19.73
CA ASN A 59 -18.44 -9.57 -19.28
C ASN A 59 -18.81 -9.60 -17.79
N HIS A 60 -18.86 -8.46 -17.13
CA HIS A 60 -19.17 -8.34 -15.71
C HIS A 60 -20.47 -7.59 -15.45
N TYR A 61 -21.05 -7.89 -14.30
CA TYR A 61 -22.26 -7.22 -13.81
C TYR A 61 -22.34 -7.30 -12.29
N ALA A 62 -23.12 -6.40 -11.69
CA ALA A 62 -23.46 -6.42 -10.26
C ALA A 62 -24.83 -7.01 -10.04
N LEU A 63 -25.05 -7.58 -8.87
CA LEU A 63 -26.36 -7.91 -8.34
C LEU A 63 -26.57 -7.28 -6.97
N PHE A 64 -27.81 -6.85 -6.74
CA PHE A 64 -28.24 -6.44 -5.42
C PHE A 64 -29.60 -7.08 -5.12
N THR A 65 -29.67 -7.91 -4.10
CA THR A 65 -30.86 -8.71 -3.80
C THR A 65 -31.19 -8.69 -2.31
N VAL A 66 -32.46 -8.99 -1.99
CA VAL A 66 -32.91 -9.25 -0.63
C VAL A 66 -33.64 -10.59 -0.56
N ASN A 67 -33.54 -11.30 0.57
CA ASN A 67 -34.09 -12.65 0.76
C ASN A 67 -35.60 -12.70 1.01
N THR A 68 -36.35 -11.65 0.69
CA THR A 68 -37.80 -11.56 0.85
C THR A 68 -38.42 -10.95 -0.41
N PRO A 69 -39.69 -11.24 -0.73
CA PRO A 69 -40.42 -10.48 -1.74
C PRO A 69 -40.40 -8.98 -1.43
N ILE A 70 -40.27 -8.17 -2.45
CA ILE A 70 -40.26 -6.71 -2.36
C ILE A 70 -41.61 -6.13 -2.74
N ASP A 71 -41.99 -5.02 -2.13
CA ASP A 71 -43.25 -4.30 -2.42
C ASP A 71 -43.07 -3.26 -3.53
N GLY A 72 -41.83 -2.91 -3.82
CA GLY A 72 -41.45 -1.97 -4.88
C GLY A 72 -39.94 -1.88 -5.02
N PHE A 73 -39.49 -1.20 -6.08
CA PHE A 73 -38.10 -0.92 -6.35
C PHE A 73 -37.92 0.42 -7.05
N ASP A 74 -36.71 0.96 -7.01
CA ASP A 74 -36.27 2.00 -7.94
C ASP A 74 -34.85 1.74 -8.40
N THR A 75 -34.56 1.99 -9.67
CA THR A 75 -33.22 1.85 -10.22
C THR A 75 -32.71 3.14 -10.84
N SER A 76 -33.54 4.19 -10.92
CA SER A 76 -33.16 5.53 -11.32
C SER A 76 -32.87 6.38 -10.07
N ARG A 77 -31.67 6.93 -9.98
CA ARG A 77 -31.28 7.83 -8.90
C ARG A 77 -32.19 9.06 -8.82
N ASP A 78 -32.48 9.66 -9.96
CA ASP A 78 -33.31 10.87 -10.01
C ASP A 78 -34.75 10.60 -9.60
N ALA A 79 -35.30 9.44 -9.95
CA ALA A 79 -36.62 9.03 -9.53
C ALA A 79 -36.69 8.73 -8.01
N PHE A 80 -35.62 8.16 -7.44
CA PHE A 80 -35.58 7.87 -6.02
C PHE A 80 -35.38 9.14 -5.18
N LEU A 81 -34.38 9.96 -5.53
CA LEU A 81 -34.05 11.16 -4.76
C LEU A 81 -35.07 12.29 -4.95
N GLY A 82 -35.55 12.49 -6.16
CA GLY A 82 -36.35 13.65 -6.54
C GLY A 82 -35.51 14.88 -6.90
N ALA A 83 -36.15 15.85 -7.57
CA ALA A 83 -35.50 17.08 -8.00
C ALA A 83 -35.08 17.94 -6.79
N TRP A 84 -33.82 18.41 -6.79
CA TRP A 84 -33.24 19.28 -5.75
C TRP A 84 -33.19 18.66 -4.35
N ARG A 85 -33.19 17.33 -4.26
CA ARG A 85 -33.09 16.58 -3.03
C ARG A 85 -31.76 15.81 -2.91
N SER A 86 -31.54 15.18 -1.77
CA SER A 86 -30.33 14.42 -1.46
C SER A 86 -30.65 13.12 -0.72
N ASN A 87 -29.61 12.34 -0.42
CA ASN A 87 -29.75 11.12 0.40
C ASN A 87 -30.29 11.39 1.82
N ALA A 88 -30.26 12.64 2.29
CA ALA A 88 -30.83 13.01 3.59
C ALA A 88 -32.36 13.13 3.57
N ASN A 89 -32.96 13.36 2.39
CA ASN A 89 -34.41 13.56 2.24
C ASN A 89 -34.94 13.04 0.88
N PRO A 90 -34.75 11.75 0.54
CA PRO A 90 -35.23 11.21 -0.71
C PRO A 90 -36.76 11.31 -0.85
N GLU A 91 -37.26 11.70 -2.01
CA GLU A 91 -38.68 11.87 -2.28
C GLU A 91 -39.46 10.58 -2.10
N VAL A 92 -38.91 9.45 -2.57
CA VAL A 92 -39.51 8.12 -2.44
C VAL A 92 -39.69 7.73 -0.98
N VAL A 93 -38.73 8.06 -0.11
CA VAL A 93 -38.81 7.76 1.32
C VAL A 93 -39.88 8.62 1.99
N GLU A 94 -39.97 9.92 1.67
CA GLU A 94 -41.03 10.79 2.18
C GLU A 94 -42.43 10.35 1.74
N ASN A 95 -42.52 9.92 0.46
CA ASN A 95 -43.80 9.43 -0.09
C ASN A 95 -44.14 8.00 0.38
N GLY A 96 -43.22 7.31 1.03
CA GLY A 96 -43.38 5.96 1.55
C GLY A 96 -43.52 4.86 0.49
N ARG A 97 -43.21 5.14 -0.78
CA ARG A 97 -43.44 4.21 -1.89
C ARG A 97 -42.47 4.44 -3.07
N CYS A 98 -41.86 3.35 -3.56
CA CYS A 98 -41.10 3.32 -4.80
C CYS A 98 -41.96 3.55 -6.02
N THR A 99 -41.34 4.03 -7.08
CA THR A 99 -41.98 4.33 -8.37
C THR A 99 -41.87 3.19 -9.39
N ASN A 100 -41.08 2.16 -9.06
CA ASN A 100 -40.68 1.07 -9.96
C ASN A 100 -39.95 1.58 -11.20
N SER A 101 -39.13 2.60 -11.02
CA SER A 101 -38.32 3.18 -12.09
C SER A 101 -37.25 2.20 -12.58
N VAL A 102 -37.00 2.20 -13.89
CA VAL A 102 -35.94 1.42 -14.53
C VAL A 102 -34.98 2.39 -15.22
N ALA A 103 -33.72 2.40 -14.79
CA ALA A 103 -32.69 3.22 -15.41
C ALA A 103 -32.06 2.50 -16.60
N HIS A 104 -31.97 3.22 -17.70
CA HIS A 104 -31.23 2.80 -18.90
C HIS A 104 -30.12 3.81 -19.17
N GLY A 105 -28.90 3.49 -18.81
CA GLY A 105 -27.72 4.28 -19.10
C GLY A 105 -27.56 5.59 -18.33
N TRP A 106 -28.30 5.78 -17.23
CA TRP A 106 -28.27 7.02 -16.47
C TRP A 106 -28.30 6.78 -14.96
N ALA A 107 -27.19 7.06 -14.28
CA ALA A 107 -27.05 7.02 -12.83
C ALA A 107 -27.85 5.86 -12.14
N PRO A 108 -27.58 4.59 -12.49
CA PRO A 108 -28.34 3.46 -11.96
C PRO A 108 -28.07 3.26 -10.47
N VAL A 109 -29.14 2.99 -9.74
CA VAL A 109 -29.11 2.67 -8.31
C VAL A 109 -29.84 1.36 -8.05
N GLY A 110 -29.62 0.78 -6.87
CA GLY A 110 -30.36 -0.36 -6.38
C GLY A 110 -31.18 0.04 -5.16
N VAL A 111 -32.51 0.05 -5.29
CA VAL A 111 -33.44 0.34 -4.21
C VAL A 111 -34.47 -0.77 -4.11
N HIS A 112 -34.61 -1.35 -2.92
CA HIS A 112 -35.74 -2.23 -2.60
C HIS A 112 -36.66 -1.52 -1.60
N GLN A 113 -37.97 -1.69 -1.78
CA GLN A 113 -38.98 -1.35 -0.79
C GLN A 113 -39.50 -2.64 -0.16
N VAL A 114 -39.48 -2.72 1.16
CA VAL A 114 -40.02 -3.84 1.92
C VAL A 114 -40.93 -3.31 3.05
N ASN A 115 -42.21 -3.64 3.00
CA ASN A 115 -43.15 -3.31 4.07
C ASN A 115 -43.10 -4.38 5.16
N VAL A 116 -42.94 -3.97 6.40
CA VAL A 116 -42.80 -4.86 7.54
C VAL A 116 -43.83 -4.51 8.62
N THR A 117 -44.51 -5.53 9.15
CA THR A 117 -45.32 -5.40 10.36
C THR A 117 -44.81 -6.43 11.37
N LEU A 118 -44.46 -5.98 12.56
CA LEU A 118 -43.98 -6.83 13.66
C LEU A 118 -44.96 -6.75 14.85
N GLN A 119 -45.33 -7.91 15.37
CA GLN A 119 -46.06 -8.01 16.64
C GLN A 119 -45.15 -7.69 17.83
N PRO A 120 -45.68 -7.39 19.03
CA PRO A 120 -44.86 -7.22 20.22
C PRO A 120 -43.88 -8.39 20.44
N GLY A 121 -42.61 -8.11 20.63
CA GLY A 121 -41.56 -9.12 20.81
C GLY A 121 -41.12 -9.87 19.53
N GLU A 122 -41.77 -9.63 18.40
CA GLU A 122 -41.40 -10.27 17.13
C GLU A 122 -40.13 -9.68 16.55
N SER A 123 -39.28 -10.57 16.01
CA SER A 123 -38.06 -10.22 15.27
C SER A 123 -38.11 -10.74 13.84
N ARG A 124 -37.58 -9.97 12.91
CA ARG A 124 -37.44 -10.35 11.49
C ARG A 124 -36.05 -9.99 10.97
N SER A 125 -35.40 -10.92 10.31
CA SER A 125 -34.13 -10.70 9.59
C SER A 125 -34.41 -10.40 8.13
N LEU A 126 -33.67 -9.43 7.59
CA LEU A 126 -33.59 -9.17 6.16
C LEU A 126 -32.12 -9.30 5.75
N ILE A 127 -31.84 -10.13 4.74
CA ILE A 127 -30.51 -10.38 4.24
C ILE A 127 -30.39 -9.69 2.88
N PHE A 128 -29.54 -8.67 2.82
CA PHE A 128 -29.19 -8.01 1.58
C PHE A 128 -27.85 -8.54 1.08
N VAL A 129 -27.76 -8.87 -0.20
CA VAL A 129 -26.52 -9.33 -0.85
C VAL A 129 -26.18 -8.39 -2.01
N LEU A 130 -25.04 -7.73 -1.91
CA LEU A 130 -24.40 -7.05 -3.03
C LEU A 130 -23.29 -7.95 -3.57
N GLY A 131 -23.31 -8.22 -4.85
CA GLY A 131 -22.34 -9.10 -5.49
C GLY A 131 -21.83 -8.58 -6.81
N TYR A 132 -20.63 -9.04 -7.16
CA TYR A 132 -19.98 -8.79 -8.44
C TYR A 132 -19.76 -10.14 -9.14
N ILE A 133 -20.09 -10.22 -10.42
CA ILE A 133 -19.99 -11.44 -11.23
C ILE A 133 -19.23 -11.13 -12.53
N GLU A 134 -18.30 -12.02 -12.87
CA GLU A 134 -17.74 -12.12 -14.21
C GLU A 134 -18.20 -13.44 -14.84
N ASN A 135 -18.86 -13.35 -15.96
CA ASN A 135 -19.12 -14.52 -16.81
C ASN A 135 -17.98 -14.71 -17.82
N PRO A 136 -17.72 -15.91 -18.34
CA PRO A 136 -16.96 -16.06 -19.58
C PRO A 136 -17.59 -15.20 -20.69
N GLU A 137 -16.78 -14.63 -21.57
CA GLU A 137 -17.28 -13.71 -22.61
C GLU A 137 -18.33 -14.35 -23.50
N ASP A 138 -18.16 -15.63 -23.85
CA ASP A 138 -19.09 -16.43 -24.65
C ASP A 138 -20.35 -16.84 -23.90
N GLU A 139 -20.36 -16.78 -22.56
CA GLU A 139 -21.50 -17.13 -21.70
C GLU A 139 -22.17 -15.89 -21.09
N LYS A 140 -21.81 -14.69 -21.49
CA LYS A 140 -22.32 -13.46 -20.89
C LYS A 140 -23.83 -13.34 -20.96
N TRP A 141 -24.41 -13.72 -22.09
CA TRP A 141 -25.83 -13.56 -22.39
C TRP A 141 -26.60 -14.90 -22.34
N ALA A 142 -27.76 -14.89 -21.70
CA ALA A 142 -28.74 -15.98 -21.80
C ALA A 142 -29.59 -15.88 -23.07
N ALA A 143 -29.83 -14.65 -23.53
CA ALA A 143 -30.48 -14.28 -24.78
C ALA A 143 -29.98 -12.89 -25.22
N PRO A 144 -30.22 -12.42 -26.46
CA PRO A 144 -29.80 -11.09 -26.87
C PRO A 144 -30.22 -10.00 -25.87
N GLY A 145 -29.25 -9.30 -25.29
CA GLY A 145 -29.45 -8.23 -24.30
C GLY A 145 -29.85 -8.69 -22.89
N VAL A 146 -30.01 -9.99 -22.62
CA VAL A 146 -30.39 -10.54 -21.31
C VAL A 146 -29.17 -11.16 -20.64
N ILE A 147 -28.82 -10.70 -19.44
CA ILE A 147 -27.67 -11.20 -18.68
C ILE A 147 -27.88 -12.69 -18.31
N ASN A 148 -26.82 -13.49 -18.44
CA ASN A 148 -26.80 -14.82 -17.85
C ASN A 148 -26.64 -14.73 -16.32
N LYS A 149 -27.72 -14.99 -15.60
CA LYS A 149 -27.84 -14.82 -14.15
C LYS A 149 -27.46 -16.05 -13.33
N THR A 150 -27.05 -17.14 -13.96
CA THR A 150 -26.79 -18.42 -13.27
C THR A 150 -25.83 -18.29 -12.11
N ARG A 151 -24.70 -17.61 -12.31
CA ARG A 151 -23.69 -17.40 -11.24
C ARG A 151 -24.18 -16.46 -10.13
N ALA A 152 -24.95 -15.44 -10.49
CA ALA A 152 -25.54 -14.51 -9.53
C ALA A 152 -26.60 -15.18 -8.65
N GLN A 153 -27.46 -16.00 -9.24
CA GLN A 153 -28.48 -16.77 -8.51
C GLN A 153 -27.81 -17.76 -7.54
N ALA A 154 -26.72 -18.42 -7.99
CA ALA A 154 -25.94 -19.32 -7.12
C ALA A 154 -25.27 -18.54 -5.96
N MET A 155 -24.78 -17.31 -6.20
CA MET A 155 -24.24 -16.46 -5.14
C MET A 155 -25.34 -16.05 -4.15
N ALA A 156 -26.47 -15.56 -4.61
CA ALA A 156 -27.60 -15.15 -3.75
C ALA A 156 -28.11 -16.33 -2.89
N ALA A 157 -28.19 -17.53 -3.47
CA ALA A 157 -28.64 -18.75 -2.77
C ALA A 157 -27.71 -19.15 -1.60
N ARG A 158 -26.42 -18.79 -1.62
CA ARG A 158 -25.47 -19.07 -0.52
C ARG A 158 -25.77 -18.28 0.75
N TYR A 159 -26.53 -17.19 0.65
CA TYR A 159 -26.80 -16.26 1.75
C TYR A 159 -28.32 -16.01 1.93
N ALA A 160 -29.14 -16.95 1.52
CA ALA A 160 -30.60 -16.77 1.52
C ALA A 160 -31.25 -16.91 2.90
N THR A 161 -30.58 -17.54 3.87
CA THR A 161 -31.12 -17.80 5.22
C THR A 161 -30.15 -17.32 6.30
N ASP A 162 -30.70 -17.02 7.50
CA ASP A 162 -29.88 -16.62 8.65
C ASP A 162 -28.80 -17.65 8.99
N ALA A 163 -29.13 -18.94 8.97
CA ALA A 163 -28.17 -20.01 9.24
C ALA A 163 -27.00 -20.04 8.23
N GLN A 164 -27.24 -19.72 6.96
CA GLN A 164 -26.19 -19.62 5.95
C GLN A 164 -25.30 -18.40 6.15
N VAL A 165 -25.89 -17.27 6.56
CA VAL A 165 -25.15 -16.05 6.91
C VAL A 165 -24.30 -16.28 8.16
N ASP A 166 -24.87 -16.84 9.22
CA ASP A 166 -24.16 -17.17 10.46
C ASP A 166 -22.98 -18.11 10.19
N ALA A 167 -23.21 -19.15 9.37
CA ALA A 167 -22.14 -20.05 8.97
C ALA A 167 -21.03 -19.35 8.13
N ALA A 168 -21.40 -18.35 7.30
CA ALA A 168 -20.44 -17.58 6.55
C ALA A 168 -19.61 -16.65 7.46
N LEU A 169 -20.25 -16.01 8.42
CA LEU A 169 -19.59 -15.17 9.43
C LEU A 169 -18.68 -16.00 10.33
N ALA A 170 -19.11 -17.20 10.74
CA ALA A 170 -18.26 -18.12 11.50
C ALA A 170 -17.01 -18.51 10.72
N ARG A 171 -17.14 -18.89 9.45
CA ARG A 171 -15.98 -19.19 8.59
C ARG A 171 -15.04 -17.99 8.42
N LEU A 172 -15.58 -16.77 8.30
CA LEU A 172 -14.77 -15.56 8.22
C LEU A 172 -14.01 -15.31 9.53
N HIS A 173 -14.69 -15.46 10.66
CA HIS A 173 -14.07 -15.37 11.98
C HIS A 173 -12.96 -16.40 12.17
N ASP A 174 -13.21 -17.67 11.82
CA ASP A 174 -12.23 -18.73 11.89
C ASP A 174 -11.02 -18.45 10.98
N HIS A 175 -11.26 -17.94 9.77
CA HIS A 175 -10.19 -17.55 8.84
C HIS A 175 -9.25 -16.51 9.48
N TRP A 176 -9.82 -15.43 10.03
CA TRP A 176 -9.01 -14.39 10.66
C TRP A 176 -8.32 -14.86 11.94
N ASN A 177 -9.00 -15.64 12.77
CA ASN A 177 -8.38 -16.19 13.97
C ASN A 177 -7.20 -17.12 13.64
N ASN A 178 -7.37 -18.00 12.65
CA ASN A 178 -6.29 -18.89 12.21
C ASN A 178 -5.10 -18.09 11.66
N LEU A 179 -5.36 -17.07 10.85
CA LEU A 179 -4.31 -16.22 10.30
C LEU A 179 -3.57 -15.45 11.41
N LEU A 180 -4.30 -14.73 12.26
CA LEU A 180 -3.72 -13.87 13.29
C LEU A 180 -3.06 -14.66 14.43
N SER A 181 -3.46 -15.92 14.67
CA SER A 181 -2.83 -16.78 15.68
C SER A 181 -1.44 -17.30 15.31
N THR A 182 -0.98 -17.08 14.07
CA THR A 182 0.37 -17.45 13.63
C THR A 182 1.45 -16.72 14.43
N TYR A 183 1.17 -15.47 14.83
CA TYR A 183 2.05 -14.67 15.67
C TYR A 183 1.25 -14.04 16.81
N SER A 184 1.69 -14.26 18.04
CA SER A 184 0.97 -13.79 19.22
C SER A 184 1.94 -13.32 20.31
N VAL A 185 1.66 -12.17 20.88
CA VAL A 185 2.38 -11.56 22.00
C VAL A 185 1.43 -11.44 23.19
N LYS A 186 1.97 -11.72 24.39
CA LYS A 186 1.31 -11.44 25.66
C LYS A 186 2.26 -10.66 26.55
N SER A 187 1.94 -9.42 26.83
CA SER A 187 2.72 -8.51 27.66
C SER A 187 1.92 -8.06 28.89
N SER A 188 2.44 -7.11 29.64
CA SER A 188 1.73 -6.41 30.71
C SER A 188 0.87 -5.25 30.19
N ASP A 189 0.93 -4.92 28.89
CA ASP A 189 0.20 -3.84 28.26
C ASP A 189 -0.83 -4.37 27.24
N GLU A 190 -2.11 -4.36 27.63
CA GLU A 190 -3.21 -4.85 26.77
C GLU A 190 -3.37 -4.05 25.46
N LYS A 191 -2.94 -2.78 25.43
CA LYS A 191 -2.99 -1.98 24.19
C LYS A 191 -1.95 -2.48 23.19
N LEU A 192 -0.72 -2.73 23.66
CA LEU A 192 0.34 -3.34 22.86
C LEU A 192 -0.13 -4.69 22.30
N ASP A 193 -0.63 -5.57 23.19
CA ASP A 193 -1.11 -6.90 22.78
C ASP A 193 -2.18 -6.82 21.68
N ARG A 194 -3.14 -5.92 21.83
CA ARG A 194 -4.20 -5.70 20.83
C ARG A 194 -3.67 -5.17 19.50
N MET A 195 -2.73 -4.23 19.56
CA MET A 195 -2.12 -3.66 18.34
C MET A 195 -1.31 -4.72 17.61
N VAL A 196 -0.42 -5.44 18.31
CA VAL A 196 0.46 -6.43 17.69
C VAL A 196 -0.31 -7.66 17.20
N ASN A 197 -1.21 -8.19 18.03
CA ASN A 197 -1.91 -9.44 17.71
C ASN A 197 -3.04 -9.29 16.69
N THR A 198 -3.52 -8.06 16.45
CA THR A 198 -4.66 -7.84 15.56
C THR A 198 -4.39 -6.74 14.53
N TRP A 199 -4.24 -5.50 15.01
CA TRP A 199 -4.33 -4.36 14.10
C TRP A 199 -3.14 -4.20 13.18
N ASN A 200 -1.91 -4.41 13.66
CA ASN A 200 -0.71 -4.32 12.82
C ASN A 200 -0.73 -5.42 11.75
N GLN A 201 -1.04 -6.66 12.14
CA GLN A 201 -1.13 -7.79 11.19
C GLN A 201 -2.27 -7.58 10.18
N TYR A 202 -3.44 -7.14 10.64
CA TYR A 202 -4.58 -6.81 9.76
C TYR A 202 -4.22 -5.71 8.77
N GLN A 203 -3.57 -4.64 9.24
CA GLN A 203 -3.16 -3.53 8.37
C GLN A 203 -2.16 -3.98 7.30
N CYS A 204 -1.15 -4.78 7.67
CA CYS A 204 -0.20 -5.34 6.70
C CYS A 204 -0.93 -6.19 5.65
N MET A 205 -1.90 -7.01 6.06
CA MET A 205 -2.71 -7.82 5.13
C MET A 205 -3.58 -6.96 4.21
N VAL A 206 -4.18 -5.89 4.72
CA VAL A 206 -4.98 -4.96 3.91
C VAL A 206 -4.08 -4.28 2.88
N THR A 207 -2.94 -3.75 3.28
CA THR A 207 -1.99 -3.09 2.37
C THR A 207 -1.51 -4.04 1.28
N PHE A 208 -1.18 -5.29 1.64
CA PHE A 208 -0.79 -6.30 0.68
C PHE A 208 -1.88 -6.61 -0.36
N ASN A 209 -3.13 -6.79 0.08
CA ASN A 209 -4.23 -7.19 -0.80
C ASN A 209 -4.77 -6.04 -1.64
N MET A 210 -4.89 -4.85 -1.04
CA MET A 210 -5.55 -3.71 -1.66
C MET A 210 -4.59 -2.84 -2.47
N SER A 211 -3.31 -2.95 -2.23
CA SER A 211 -2.28 -2.00 -2.66
C SER A 211 -2.60 -0.54 -2.28
N ARG A 212 -1.61 0.33 -2.32
CA ARG A 212 -1.82 1.77 -2.08
C ARG A 212 -2.62 2.44 -3.18
N SER A 213 -2.73 1.81 -4.36
CA SER A 213 -3.54 2.30 -5.48
C SER A 213 -5.05 2.29 -5.21
N ALA A 214 -5.51 1.59 -4.17
CA ALA A 214 -6.88 1.66 -3.70
C ALA A 214 -7.09 2.72 -2.60
N SER A 215 -6.03 3.41 -2.19
CA SER A 215 -6.10 4.44 -1.16
C SER A 215 -6.49 5.79 -1.75
N TYR A 216 -7.57 6.35 -1.23
CA TYR A 216 -8.00 7.72 -1.56
C TYR A 216 -7.00 8.79 -1.13
N TYR A 217 -6.19 8.50 -0.14
CA TYR A 217 -5.31 9.46 0.51
C TYR A 217 -3.96 9.62 -0.18
N GLU A 218 -3.33 8.54 -0.59
CA GLU A 218 -1.93 8.59 -1.02
C GLU A 218 -1.81 8.58 -2.54
N SER A 219 -2.49 7.66 -3.21
CA SER A 219 -2.27 7.44 -4.63
C SER A 219 -3.51 7.67 -5.49
N GLY A 220 -4.67 7.82 -4.87
CA GLY A 220 -5.93 7.80 -5.59
C GLY A 220 -6.19 6.44 -6.25
N THR A 221 -7.14 6.42 -7.17
CA THR A 221 -7.45 5.23 -7.96
C THR A 221 -6.62 5.23 -9.25
N GLY A 222 -5.98 4.12 -9.56
CA GLY A 222 -5.31 3.93 -10.85
C GLY A 222 -3.78 3.99 -10.85
N ARG A 223 -3.12 4.27 -9.73
CA ARG A 223 -1.68 4.08 -9.60
C ARG A 223 -1.32 2.60 -9.52
N GLY A 224 -0.09 2.28 -9.93
CA GLY A 224 0.49 0.96 -9.75
C GLY A 224 0.88 0.66 -8.30
N MET A 225 1.35 -0.55 -8.06
CA MET A 225 2.01 -0.94 -6.82
C MET A 225 3.48 -0.55 -6.88
N GLY A 226 4.01 0.08 -5.82
CA GLY A 226 5.42 0.40 -5.72
C GLY A 226 6.27 -0.86 -5.57
N PHE A 227 7.43 -0.89 -6.22
CA PHE A 227 8.42 -1.96 -6.07
C PHE A 227 8.93 -2.02 -4.62
N ARG A 228 9.45 -0.92 -4.14
CA ARG A 228 9.92 -0.70 -2.77
C ARG A 228 8.82 -0.99 -1.75
N ASP A 229 7.64 -0.42 -1.96
CA ASP A 229 6.51 -0.55 -1.06
C ASP A 229 6.08 -2.01 -0.90
N SER A 230 5.96 -2.74 -2.01
CA SER A 230 5.59 -4.16 -1.99
C SER A 230 6.63 -5.03 -1.28
N CYS A 231 7.93 -4.72 -1.45
CA CYS A 231 9.00 -5.41 -0.74
C CYS A 231 8.97 -5.14 0.78
N GLN A 232 8.70 -3.90 1.19
CA GLN A 232 8.58 -3.54 2.60
C GLN A 232 7.33 -4.15 3.25
N ASP A 233 6.20 -4.16 2.54
CA ASP A 233 4.96 -4.78 3.02
C ASP A 233 5.19 -6.26 3.35
N LEU A 234 5.97 -6.98 2.54
CA LEU A 234 6.34 -8.38 2.79
C LEU A 234 6.99 -8.60 4.15
N LEU A 235 7.81 -7.67 4.64
CA LEU A 235 8.48 -7.78 5.93
C LEU A 235 7.47 -7.86 7.09
N GLY A 236 6.28 -7.29 6.93
CA GLY A 236 5.26 -7.25 7.97
C GLY A 236 4.31 -8.44 7.99
N PHE A 237 4.28 -9.30 6.95
CA PHE A 237 3.29 -10.38 6.88
C PHE A 237 3.76 -11.69 6.24
N VAL A 238 5.01 -11.81 5.85
CA VAL A 238 5.53 -13.04 5.22
C VAL A 238 5.23 -14.29 6.04
N HIS A 239 5.29 -14.19 7.37
CA HIS A 239 4.96 -15.26 8.32
C HIS A 239 3.46 -15.64 8.30
N LEU A 240 2.56 -14.74 7.90
CA LEU A 240 1.11 -14.99 7.86
C LEU A 240 0.68 -15.77 6.61
N ILE A 241 1.26 -15.42 5.45
CA ILE A 241 0.84 -15.94 4.15
C ILE A 241 2.03 -16.28 3.24
N PRO A 242 2.95 -17.15 3.66
CA PRO A 242 4.22 -17.39 2.96
C PRO A 242 4.05 -17.78 1.49
N ALA A 243 3.04 -18.55 1.13
CA ALA A 243 2.80 -18.92 -0.27
C ALA A 243 2.51 -17.71 -1.16
N ARG A 244 1.69 -16.75 -0.69
CA ARG A 244 1.39 -15.54 -1.42
C ARG A 244 2.56 -14.54 -1.38
N ALA A 245 3.35 -14.55 -0.31
CA ALA A 245 4.59 -13.79 -0.23
C ALA A 245 5.58 -14.25 -1.32
N ARG A 246 5.71 -15.58 -1.51
CA ARG A 246 6.52 -16.17 -2.58
C ARG A 246 6.08 -15.69 -3.97
N GLU A 247 4.79 -15.79 -4.27
CA GLU A 247 4.23 -15.27 -5.54
C GLU A 247 4.55 -13.79 -5.75
N ARG A 248 4.37 -12.96 -4.73
CA ARG A 248 4.63 -11.52 -4.81
C ARG A 248 6.11 -11.21 -5.05
N ILE A 249 7.03 -11.93 -4.41
CA ILE A 249 8.48 -11.77 -4.64
C ILE A 249 8.82 -12.03 -6.11
N LEU A 250 8.28 -13.10 -6.70
CA LEU A 250 8.51 -13.43 -8.11
C LEU A 250 7.89 -12.39 -9.05
N ASP A 251 6.68 -11.90 -8.75
CA ASP A 251 6.03 -10.83 -9.51
C ASP A 251 6.86 -9.52 -9.51
N ILE A 252 7.38 -9.14 -8.35
CA ILE A 252 8.21 -7.94 -8.19
C ILE A 252 9.55 -8.12 -8.93
N ALA A 253 10.24 -9.23 -8.73
CA ALA A 253 11.51 -9.52 -9.37
C ALA A 253 11.40 -9.50 -10.90
N ALA A 254 10.27 -9.95 -11.47
CA ALA A 254 10.03 -9.92 -12.91
C ALA A 254 9.98 -8.51 -13.52
N THR A 255 9.87 -7.48 -12.70
CA THR A 255 9.90 -6.07 -13.14
C THR A 255 11.30 -5.44 -13.05
N GLN A 256 12.31 -6.19 -12.61
CA GLN A 256 13.69 -5.73 -12.59
C GLN A 256 14.26 -5.68 -14.01
N PHE A 257 15.12 -4.69 -14.29
CA PHE A 257 15.86 -4.61 -15.54
C PHE A 257 17.13 -5.47 -15.53
N PRO A 258 17.65 -5.86 -16.71
CA PRO A 258 18.87 -6.67 -16.80
C PRO A 258 20.12 -6.03 -16.17
N ASP A 259 20.19 -4.70 -16.03
CA ASP A 259 21.27 -3.99 -15.37
C ASP A 259 21.17 -4.01 -13.83
N GLY A 260 20.07 -4.50 -13.28
CA GLY A 260 19.81 -4.57 -11.85
C GLY A 260 18.96 -3.44 -11.29
N SER A 261 18.68 -2.39 -12.07
CA SER A 261 17.65 -1.39 -11.71
C SER A 261 16.25 -2.01 -11.77
N ALA A 262 15.25 -1.31 -11.28
CA ALA A 262 13.88 -1.82 -11.26
C ALA A 262 12.88 -0.76 -11.71
N TYR A 263 11.73 -1.18 -12.20
CA TYR A 263 10.59 -0.28 -12.31
C TYR A 263 10.17 0.18 -10.91
N HIS A 264 9.98 1.48 -10.76
CA HIS A 264 9.49 2.02 -9.50
C HIS A 264 8.07 1.55 -9.15
N GLN A 265 7.25 1.28 -10.16
CA GLN A 265 5.89 0.79 -10.01
C GLN A 265 5.53 -0.27 -11.06
N TYR A 266 4.60 -1.16 -10.71
CA TYR A 266 4.01 -2.14 -11.63
C TYR A 266 2.48 -2.18 -11.48
N GLN A 267 1.79 -2.66 -12.51
CA GLN A 267 0.34 -2.77 -12.51
C GLN A 267 -0.09 -4.12 -11.93
N PRO A 268 -0.90 -4.15 -10.88
CA PRO A 268 -1.21 -5.40 -10.17
C PRO A 268 -2.01 -6.42 -11.00
N LEU A 269 -2.82 -5.97 -11.95
CA LEU A 269 -3.61 -6.86 -12.81
C LEU A 269 -2.79 -7.53 -13.91
N THR A 270 -1.85 -6.80 -14.49
CA THR A 270 -1.01 -7.31 -15.60
C THR A 270 0.33 -7.81 -15.11
N LYS A 271 0.74 -7.44 -13.89
CA LYS A 271 2.05 -7.70 -13.28
C LYS A 271 3.22 -7.12 -14.05
N LYS A 272 2.96 -6.11 -14.89
CA LYS A 272 3.97 -5.45 -15.74
C LYS A 272 4.42 -4.13 -15.15
N GLY A 273 5.71 -3.82 -15.35
CA GLY A 273 6.29 -2.55 -14.96
C GLY A 273 5.59 -1.36 -15.61
N ASN A 274 5.50 -0.25 -14.88
CA ASN A 274 4.90 0.99 -15.36
C ASN A 274 5.95 1.83 -16.11
N MET A 275 5.84 1.85 -17.45
CA MET A 275 6.76 2.58 -18.32
C MET A 275 6.73 4.10 -18.15
N ASP A 276 5.58 4.66 -17.75
CA ASP A 276 5.42 6.12 -17.61
C ASP A 276 6.27 6.67 -16.45
N ILE A 277 6.42 5.87 -15.38
CA ILE A 277 7.29 6.22 -14.24
C ILE A 277 8.72 5.72 -14.49
N GLY A 278 8.88 4.52 -15.06
CA GLY A 278 10.16 3.94 -15.38
C GLY A 278 10.97 3.52 -14.14
N SER A 279 12.29 3.70 -14.24
CA SER A 279 13.27 3.33 -13.21
C SER A 279 14.05 4.57 -12.70
N GLY A 280 15.09 4.33 -11.92
CA GLY A 280 16.04 5.35 -11.49
C GLY A 280 15.91 5.77 -10.04
N PHE A 281 15.06 5.09 -9.26
CA PHE A 281 15.05 5.17 -7.80
C PHE A 281 16.04 4.14 -7.28
N ASN A 282 17.21 4.61 -6.87
CA ASN A 282 18.34 3.70 -6.68
C ASN A 282 18.31 2.89 -5.39
N ASP A 283 17.34 3.14 -4.51
CA ASP A 283 17.06 2.29 -3.36
C ASP A 283 16.23 1.04 -3.73
N ASP A 284 15.38 1.13 -4.78
CA ASP A 284 14.46 0.05 -5.17
C ASP A 284 15.12 -1.34 -5.24
N PRO A 285 16.27 -1.53 -5.91
CA PRO A 285 16.87 -2.85 -6.05
C PRO A 285 17.21 -3.55 -4.73
N LEU A 286 17.61 -2.79 -3.70
CA LEU A 286 18.01 -3.36 -2.40
C LEU A 286 16.82 -3.91 -1.60
N TRP A 287 15.64 -3.38 -1.81
CA TRP A 287 14.44 -3.87 -1.13
C TRP A 287 14.05 -5.29 -1.55
N LEU A 288 14.40 -5.72 -2.77
CA LEU A 288 14.20 -7.10 -3.19
C LEU A 288 15.03 -8.08 -2.35
N ILE A 289 16.27 -7.71 -2.03
CA ILE A 289 17.13 -8.53 -1.14
C ILE A 289 16.48 -8.65 0.25
N ALA A 290 15.97 -7.54 0.80
CA ALA A 290 15.28 -7.53 2.09
C ALA A 290 14.06 -8.47 2.10
N ALA A 291 13.23 -8.41 1.05
CA ALA A 291 12.03 -9.23 0.94
C ALA A 291 12.37 -10.74 0.83
N VAL A 292 13.35 -11.08 0.01
CA VAL A 292 13.81 -12.48 -0.14
C VAL A 292 14.45 -12.98 1.15
N TYR A 293 15.30 -12.18 1.81
CA TYR A 293 15.91 -12.56 3.07
C TYR A 293 14.86 -12.84 4.16
N ALA A 294 13.86 -11.97 4.28
CA ALA A 294 12.75 -12.16 5.22
C ALA A 294 11.96 -13.46 4.91
N TYR A 295 11.69 -13.73 3.62
CA TYR A 295 11.00 -14.95 3.21
C TYR A 295 11.80 -16.20 3.57
N LEU A 296 13.10 -16.21 3.30
CA LEU A 296 13.98 -17.33 3.63
C LEU A 296 14.07 -17.54 5.15
N GLY A 297 14.15 -16.47 5.91
CA GLY A 297 14.20 -16.52 7.37
C GLY A 297 12.94 -17.13 8.01
N GLU A 298 11.76 -16.82 7.45
CA GLU A 298 10.49 -17.32 7.96
C GLU A 298 10.14 -18.74 7.48
N THR A 299 10.57 -19.10 6.27
CA THR A 299 10.10 -20.33 5.62
C THR A 299 11.16 -21.42 5.51
N GLY A 300 12.43 -21.07 5.43
CA GLY A 300 13.51 -21.98 5.06
C GLY A 300 13.41 -22.50 3.63
N ASP A 301 12.54 -21.92 2.78
CA ASP A 301 12.33 -22.34 1.40
C ASP A 301 13.35 -21.71 0.45
N TYR A 302 14.55 -22.27 0.43
CA TYR A 302 15.61 -21.84 -0.50
C TYR A 302 15.33 -22.19 -1.96
N SER A 303 14.31 -23.01 -2.26
CA SER A 303 13.96 -23.36 -3.65
C SER A 303 13.52 -22.14 -4.47
N ILE A 304 13.06 -21.10 -3.81
CA ILE A 304 12.69 -19.83 -4.49
C ILE A 304 13.86 -19.22 -5.26
N LEU A 305 15.10 -19.43 -4.81
CA LEU A 305 16.31 -18.86 -5.42
C LEU A 305 16.60 -19.45 -6.80
N ASP A 306 16.13 -20.66 -7.07
CA ASP A 306 16.31 -21.36 -8.34
C ASP A 306 15.16 -21.11 -9.33
N GLU A 307 14.08 -20.42 -8.88
CA GLU A 307 12.94 -20.13 -9.76
C GLU A 307 13.37 -19.23 -10.92
N PRO A 308 13.03 -19.61 -12.15
CA PRO A 308 13.27 -18.77 -13.31
C PRO A 308 12.32 -17.57 -13.30
N VAL A 309 12.88 -16.38 -13.26
CA VAL A 309 12.15 -15.11 -13.24
C VAL A 309 12.59 -14.24 -14.42
N ASP A 310 11.63 -13.61 -15.06
CA ASP A 310 11.87 -12.72 -16.19
C ASP A 310 12.59 -11.44 -15.75
N PHE A 311 13.47 -10.90 -16.59
CA PHE A 311 13.86 -9.49 -16.50
C PHE A 311 12.96 -8.65 -17.41
N ASN A 312 12.54 -7.48 -16.94
CA ASN A 312 11.69 -6.53 -17.67
C ASN A 312 10.41 -7.17 -18.23
N ASN A 313 9.85 -8.15 -17.50
CA ASN A 313 8.71 -8.96 -17.93
C ASN A 313 8.92 -9.66 -19.31
N ASP A 314 10.16 -9.90 -19.71
CA ASP A 314 10.54 -10.60 -20.95
C ASP A 314 11.03 -12.01 -20.64
N HIS A 315 10.21 -13.00 -20.96
CA HIS A 315 10.49 -14.41 -20.69
C HIS A 315 11.78 -14.92 -21.36
N SER A 316 12.22 -14.30 -22.44
CA SER A 316 13.48 -14.66 -23.11
C SER A 316 14.73 -14.30 -22.28
N LEU A 317 14.58 -13.45 -21.27
CA LEU A 317 15.62 -12.98 -20.36
C LEU A 317 15.55 -13.64 -18.97
N ALA A 318 14.72 -14.67 -18.81
CA ALA A 318 14.53 -15.32 -17.51
C ALA A 318 15.84 -15.91 -16.96
N GLN A 319 16.09 -15.64 -15.68
CA GLN A 319 17.22 -16.15 -14.90
C GLN A 319 16.74 -16.60 -13.52
N PRO A 320 17.50 -17.44 -12.78
CA PRO A 320 17.18 -17.74 -11.39
C PRO A 320 17.05 -16.49 -10.53
N LEU A 321 16.14 -16.51 -9.55
CA LEU A 321 15.94 -15.38 -8.62
C LEU A 321 17.25 -14.95 -7.94
N LEU A 322 18.16 -15.88 -7.65
CA LEU A 322 19.47 -15.55 -7.08
C LEU A 322 20.27 -14.59 -7.99
N GLU A 323 20.13 -14.71 -9.32
CA GLU A 323 20.76 -13.77 -10.26
C GLU A 323 20.15 -12.37 -10.18
N HIS A 324 18.85 -12.27 -9.90
CA HIS A 324 18.19 -10.98 -9.62
C HIS A 324 18.79 -10.29 -8.39
N LEU A 325 19.06 -11.04 -7.32
CA LEU A 325 19.72 -10.49 -6.13
C LEU A 325 21.15 -10.05 -6.42
N ARG A 326 21.92 -10.84 -7.21
CA ARG A 326 23.26 -10.46 -7.66
C ARG A 326 23.26 -9.13 -8.42
N ARG A 327 22.29 -8.96 -9.32
CA ARG A 327 22.16 -7.72 -10.09
C ARG A 327 21.68 -6.56 -9.25
N SER A 328 20.76 -6.79 -8.32
CA SER A 328 20.34 -5.77 -7.34
C SER A 328 21.52 -5.17 -6.58
N PHE A 329 22.36 -6.03 -6.00
CA PHE A 329 23.54 -5.58 -5.27
C PHE A 329 24.61 -5.00 -6.21
N GLY A 330 24.83 -5.65 -7.36
CA GLY A 330 25.80 -5.25 -8.38
C GLY A 330 25.51 -3.89 -9.02
N TYR A 331 24.24 -3.51 -9.14
CA TYR A 331 23.83 -2.21 -9.67
C TYR A 331 24.44 -1.07 -8.85
N LEU A 332 24.31 -1.11 -7.53
CA LEU A 332 24.85 -0.06 -6.67
C LEU A 332 26.37 -0.10 -6.50
N ARG A 333 26.99 -1.27 -6.72
CA ARG A 333 28.45 -1.39 -6.78
C ARG A 333 29.04 -0.46 -7.83
N THR A 334 28.39 -0.33 -8.98
CA THR A 334 28.83 0.46 -10.13
C THR A 334 28.27 1.88 -10.16
N HIS A 335 27.31 2.20 -9.30
CA HIS A 335 26.65 3.50 -9.22
C HIS A 335 27.03 4.22 -7.92
N LYS A 336 28.29 4.62 -7.84
CA LYS A 336 28.86 5.41 -6.73
C LYS A 336 29.28 6.80 -7.22
N GLY A 337 29.10 7.79 -6.36
CA GLY A 337 29.48 9.17 -6.63
C GLY A 337 30.88 9.53 -6.15
N PRO A 338 31.25 10.83 -6.15
CA PRO A 338 32.58 11.32 -5.84
C PRO A 338 33.11 10.98 -4.44
N HIS A 339 32.20 10.83 -3.46
CA HIS A 339 32.57 10.47 -2.08
C HIS A 339 32.59 8.96 -1.82
N GLY A 340 32.28 8.14 -2.85
CA GLY A 340 32.17 6.68 -2.74
C GLY A 340 30.83 6.19 -2.19
N LEU A 341 29.89 7.09 -1.95
CA LEU A 341 28.52 6.77 -1.56
C LEU A 341 27.68 6.40 -2.79
N PRO A 342 26.57 5.63 -2.63
CA PRO A 342 25.69 5.31 -3.74
C PRO A 342 25.02 6.56 -4.31
N LEU A 343 24.90 6.59 -5.65
CA LEU A 343 24.13 7.62 -6.34
C LEU A 343 22.64 7.51 -5.97
N ILE A 344 21.99 8.65 -5.70
CA ILE A 344 20.57 8.69 -5.35
C ILE A 344 19.66 8.40 -6.56
N GLY A 345 20.10 8.70 -7.79
CA GLY A 345 19.25 8.65 -8.97
C GLY A 345 18.22 9.75 -9.01
N ARG A 346 16.98 9.41 -9.34
CA ARG A 346 15.84 10.35 -9.33
C ARG A 346 15.47 10.77 -7.92
N ALA A 347 15.42 9.82 -7.02
CA ALA A 347 15.23 9.97 -5.59
C ALA A 347 15.58 8.62 -4.91
N ASP A 348 15.56 8.59 -3.59
CA ASP A 348 15.53 7.36 -2.80
C ASP A 348 14.13 7.18 -2.16
N TRP A 349 14.03 6.58 -0.98
CA TRP A 349 12.76 6.40 -0.27
C TRP A 349 11.94 7.70 -0.17
N ASN A 350 12.61 8.83 -0.03
CA ASN A 350 11.95 10.14 -0.07
C ASN A 350 11.84 10.61 -1.53
N ASP A 351 10.76 10.26 -2.19
CA ASP A 351 10.50 10.58 -3.60
C ASP A 351 10.57 12.07 -3.91
N CYS A 352 10.40 12.92 -2.90
CA CYS A 352 10.39 14.37 -3.03
C CYS A 352 11.78 15.03 -2.86
N LEU A 353 12.80 14.25 -2.50
CA LEU A 353 14.19 14.74 -2.43
C LEU A 353 14.88 14.55 -3.79
N ASN A 354 14.76 15.55 -4.67
CA ASN A 354 15.12 15.44 -6.08
C ASN A 354 16.45 16.11 -6.39
N LEU A 355 17.55 15.56 -5.90
CA LEU A 355 18.88 16.16 -5.98
C LEU A 355 19.49 16.18 -7.39
N ASN A 356 18.92 15.41 -8.33
CA ASN A 356 19.30 15.37 -9.75
C ASN A 356 18.15 15.84 -10.69
N CYS A 357 16.98 16.18 -10.15
CA CYS A 357 15.81 16.58 -10.92
C CYS A 357 15.49 18.03 -10.60
N PHE A 358 15.92 18.97 -11.43
CA PHE A 358 15.79 20.39 -11.17
C PHE A 358 14.47 20.92 -11.70
N SER A 359 13.40 20.86 -10.90
CA SER A 359 12.15 21.54 -11.20
C SER A 359 12.32 23.04 -11.10
N LYS A 360 11.94 23.79 -12.14
CA LYS A 360 12.14 25.25 -12.20
C LYS A 360 11.12 26.03 -11.39
N GLU A 361 9.96 25.42 -11.14
CA GLU A 361 8.83 26.04 -10.48
C GLU A 361 8.37 25.20 -9.30
N PRO A 362 7.96 25.82 -8.18
CA PRO A 362 7.33 25.09 -7.08
C PRO A 362 6.06 24.39 -7.55
N GLY A 363 5.90 23.13 -7.19
CA GLY A 363 4.74 22.33 -7.57
C GLY A 363 4.87 21.62 -8.92
N GLU A 364 5.95 21.78 -9.67
CA GLU A 364 6.30 20.85 -10.72
C GLU A 364 6.68 19.50 -10.11
N SER A 365 5.98 18.44 -10.51
CA SER A 365 6.37 17.11 -10.10
C SER A 365 7.64 16.67 -10.82
N PHE A 366 8.63 16.17 -10.09
CA PHE A 366 9.82 15.57 -10.69
C PHE A 366 9.47 14.40 -11.63
N GLN A 367 8.33 13.76 -11.42
CA GLN A 367 7.82 12.69 -12.26
C GLN A 367 7.41 13.19 -13.66
N THR A 368 6.99 14.44 -13.76
CA THR A 368 6.61 15.06 -15.04
C THR A 368 7.76 15.78 -15.73
N THR A 369 8.71 16.32 -14.97
CA THR A 369 9.87 17.05 -15.51
C THR A 369 11.02 16.13 -15.95
N GLY A 370 11.02 14.88 -15.50
CA GLY A 370 12.07 13.91 -15.75
C GLY A 370 13.38 14.21 -15.00
N PRO A 371 14.27 13.23 -14.86
CA PRO A 371 15.58 13.47 -14.27
C PRO A 371 16.40 14.33 -15.21
N SER A 372 16.95 15.44 -14.72
CA SER A 372 18.16 15.96 -15.31
C SER A 372 19.29 15.10 -14.74
N GLU A 373 19.95 14.36 -15.60
CA GLU A 373 21.03 13.45 -15.21
C GLU A 373 22.18 14.25 -14.59
N GLY A 374 22.15 14.34 -13.26
CA GLY A 374 23.32 14.70 -12.47
C GLY A 374 23.92 13.40 -11.96
N PRO A 375 25.05 12.92 -12.46
CA PRO A 375 25.60 11.63 -12.07
C PRO A 375 26.30 11.63 -10.72
N VAL A 376 26.13 12.65 -9.91
CA VAL A 376 26.98 12.91 -8.74
C VAL A 376 26.23 13.07 -7.42
N ALA A 377 24.91 13.23 -7.42
CA ALA A 377 24.16 13.30 -6.16
C ALA A 377 24.13 11.93 -5.47
N GLU A 378 24.50 11.91 -4.19
CA GLU A 378 24.73 10.69 -3.41
C GLU A 378 23.80 10.61 -2.20
N SER A 379 23.43 9.40 -1.78
CA SER A 379 22.55 9.15 -0.63
C SER A 379 23.25 8.35 0.46
N VAL A 380 23.32 8.90 1.67
CA VAL A 380 23.79 8.19 2.87
C VAL A 380 22.74 7.16 3.34
N PHE A 381 21.46 7.43 3.10
CA PHE A 381 20.40 6.46 3.38
C PHE A 381 20.58 5.16 2.56
N ILE A 382 20.81 5.29 1.25
CA ILE A 382 21.09 4.12 0.38
C ILE A 382 22.38 3.43 0.81
N ALA A 383 23.40 4.17 1.26
CA ALA A 383 24.63 3.57 1.79
C ALA A 383 24.35 2.72 3.05
N GLY A 384 23.50 3.19 3.94
CA GLY A 384 23.01 2.40 5.08
C GLY A 384 22.29 1.12 4.63
N MET A 385 21.43 1.22 3.62
CA MET A 385 20.77 0.05 3.02
C MET A 385 21.76 -0.92 2.39
N TYR A 386 22.76 -0.40 1.68
CA TYR A 386 23.81 -1.22 1.06
C TYR A 386 24.55 -2.08 2.11
N VAL A 387 24.87 -1.49 3.25
CA VAL A 387 25.52 -2.24 4.37
C VAL A 387 24.54 -3.27 4.95
N LYS A 388 23.32 -2.88 5.26
CA LYS A 388 22.32 -3.76 5.87
C LYS A 388 21.97 -4.95 4.96
N TYR A 389 21.55 -4.66 3.76
CA TYR A 389 21.06 -5.68 2.84
C TYR A 389 22.20 -6.41 2.11
N GLY A 390 23.38 -5.81 2.02
CA GLY A 390 24.60 -6.50 1.59
C GLY A 390 25.02 -7.60 2.56
N ASN A 391 24.96 -7.36 3.88
CA ASN A 391 25.18 -8.41 4.87
C ASN A 391 24.14 -9.54 4.75
N GLN A 392 22.87 -9.22 4.58
CA GLN A 392 21.81 -10.22 4.36
C GLN A 392 22.03 -11.02 3.07
N PHE A 393 22.47 -10.36 2.00
CA PHE A 393 22.82 -11.04 0.74
C PHE A 393 24.00 -11.98 0.92
N ALA A 394 25.04 -11.57 1.66
CA ALA A 394 26.17 -12.44 1.97
C ALA A 394 25.75 -13.67 2.77
N GLU A 395 24.79 -13.54 3.70
CA GLU A 395 24.22 -14.67 4.43
C GLU A 395 23.45 -15.64 3.52
N ILE A 396 22.67 -15.11 2.55
CA ILE A 396 22.01 -15.93 1.52
C ILE A 396 23.04 -16.71 0.70
N LEU A 397 24.11 -16.05 0.26
CA LEU A 397 25.18 -16.66 -0.51
C LEU A 397 25.89 -17.77 0.29
N ASP A 398 26.23 -17.54 1.54
CA ASP A 398 26.83 -18.57 2.40
C ASP A 398 25.90 -19.79 2.56
N SER A 399 24.63 -19.53 2.81
CA SER A 399 23.61 -20.58 3.02
C SER A 399 23.40 -21.44 1.78
N THR A 400 23.78 -20.92 0.60
CA THR A 400 23.68 -21.59 -0.70
C THR A 400 25.03 -22.09 -1.24
N GLY A 401 26.09 -21.99 -0.42
CA GLY A 401 27.42 -22.51 -0.74
C GLY A 401 28.30 -21.60 -1.61
N HIS A 402 27.89 -20.35 -1.84
CA HIS A 402 28.64 -19.33 -2.58
C HIS A 402 29.58 -18.52 -1.66
N THR A 403 30.39 -19.20 -0.87
CA THR A 403 31.18 -18.60 0.22
C THR A 403 32.23 -17.58 -0.23
N ASP A 404 32.86 -17.80 -1.38
CA ASP A 404 33.84 -16.84 -1.93
C ASP A 404 33.16 -15.52 -2.35
N GLU A 405 31.98 -15.63 -2.95
CA GLU A 405 31.15 -14.48 -3.32
C GLU A 405 30.65 -13.73 -2.07
N ALA A 406 30.21 -14.48 -1.05
CA ALA A 406 29.80 -13.91 0.23
C ALA A 406 30.95 -13.13 0.91
N ALA A 407 32.18 -13.66 0.87
CA ALA A 407 33.35 -12.97 1.38
C ALA A 407 33.67 -11.67 0.63
N ALA A 408 33.53 -11.68 -0.71
CA ALA A 408 33.69 -10.48 -1.53
C ALA A 408 32.64 -9.41 -1.20
N VAL A 409 31.36 -9.80 -1.08
CA VAL A 409 30.27 -8.88 -0.69
C VAL A 409 30.55 -8.27 0.70
N ARG A 410 30.99 -9.06 1.68
CA ARG A 410 31.34 -8.52 3.02
C ARG A 410 32.50 -7.52 2.97
N ALA A 411 33.49 -7.74 2.11
CA ALA A 411 34.58 -6.78 1.95
C ALA A 411 34.07 -5.44 1.41
N GLU A 412 33.18 -5.47 0.41
CA GLU A 412 32.54 -4.26 -0.15
C GLU A 412 31.62 -3.56 0.87
N VAL A 413 30.90 -4.33 1.68
CA VAL A 413 30.06 -3.81 2.78
C VAL A 413 30.93 -3.09 3.81
N ALA A 414 32.06 -3.66 4.21
CA ALA A 414 32.99 -3.03 5.14
C ALA A 414 33.61 -1.73 4.59
N GLU A 415 33.91 -1.68 3.28
CA GLU A 415 34.33 -0.46 2.62
C GLU A 415 33.25 0.63 2.66
N MET A 416 32.00 0.26 2.36
CA MET A 416 30.87 1.20 2.42
C MET A 416 30.61 1.69 3.85
N GLU A 417 30.68 0.81 4.86
CA GLU A 417 30.58 1.21 6.27
C GLU A 417 31.64 2.26 6.61
N HIS A 418 32.90 2.04 6.22
CA HIS A 418 33.97 3.01 6.42
C HIS A 418 33.66 4.35 5.72
N THR A 419 33.12 4.29 4.50
CA THR A 419 32.72 5.49 3.74
C THR A 419 31.62 6.27 4.46
N VAL A 420 30.60 5.59 5.01
CA VAL A 420 29.54 6.24 5.80
C VAL A 420 30.11 6.89 7.05
N LEU A 421 31.00 6.20 7.76
CA LEU A 421 31.62 6.71 9.00
C LEU A 421 32.57 7.91 8.77
N THR A 422 32.99 8.13 7.54
CA THR A 422 33.88 9.25 7.16
C THR A 422 33.12 10.32 6.38
N ALA A 423 32.77 10.07 5.12
CA ALA A 423 32.09 11.03 4.26
C ALA A 423 30.61 11.25 4.65
N GLY A 424 29.95 10.21 5.18
CA GLY A 424 28.54 10.28 5.61
C GLY A 424 28.33 10.80 7.03
N TRP A 425 29.37 11.14 7.77
CA TRP A 425 29.30 11.59 9.17
C TRP A 425 29.66 13.08 9.31
N ASP A 426 28.86 13.86 10.04
CA ASP A 426 29.13 15.30 10.24
C ASP A 426 29.74 15.65 11.60
N GLY A 427 29.93 14.65 12.46
CA GLY A 427 30.46 14.81 13.82
C GLY A 427 29.41 14.57 14.92
N SER A 428 28.12 14.66 14.60
CA SER A 428 27.02 14.48 15.55
C SER A 428 25.91 13.56 15.07
N TRP A 429 25.73 13.42 13.75
CA TRP A 429 24.74 12.53 13.13
C TRP A 429 25.18 12.13 11.72
N PHE A 430 24.47 11.20 11.07
CA PHE A 430 24.70 10.84 9.68
C PHE A 430 24.10 11.89 8.76
N ARG A 431 24.90 12.41 7.80
CA ARG A 431 24.44 13.32 6.75
C ARG A 431 23.32 12.68 5.93
N ARG A 432 22.49 13.50 5.28
CA ARG A 432 21.42 12.97 4.41
C ARG A 432 21.96 12.57 3.05
N ALA A 433 22.72 13.46 2.41
CA ALA A 433 23.11 13.34 1.03
C ALA A 433 24.20 14.35 0.65
N TYR A 434 24.70 14.20 -0.58
CA TYR A 434 25.37 15.27 -1.32
C TYR A 434 24.58 15.57 -2.59
N ASP A 435 24.35 16.85 -2.89
CA ASP A 435 23.60 17.26 -4.08
C ASP A 435 24.44 17.13 -5.36
N ALA A 436 23.86 17.45 -6.53
CA ALA A 436 24.53 17.39 -7.81
C ALA A 436 25.72 18.35 -7.97
N PHE A 437 25.86 19.31 -7.06
CA PHE A 437 26.96 20.27 -7.02
C PHE A 437 28.02 19.93 -5.96
N GLY A 438 27.82 18.84 -5.20
CA GLY A 438 28.70 18.42 -4.12
C GLY A 438 28.44 19.14 -2.79
N HIS A 439 27.34 19.86 -2.65
CA HIS A 439 26.98 20.46 -1.37
C HIS A 439 26.38 19.41 -0.44
N VAL A 440 26.68 19.55 0.84
CA VAL A 440 26.13 18.70 1.89
C VAL A 440 24.65 19.00 2.10
N ILE A 441 23.85 17.95 2.21
CA ILE A 441 22.45 17.98 2.65
C ILE A 441 22.37 17.22 3.97
N GLY A 442 21.73 17.80 4.99
CA GLY A 442 21.57 17.12 6.28
C GLY A 442 22.82 17.18 7.15
N GLY A 443 23.58 18.26 7.12
CA GLY A 443 24.73 18.54 7.98
C GLY A 443 24.54 19.80 8.82
N GLU A 444 25.37 19.99 9.85
CA GLU A 444 25.29 21.16 10.75
C GLU A 444 25.51 22.50 10.00
N GLU A 445 26.22 22.47 8.87
CA GLU A 445 26.46 23.59 7.99
C GLU A 445 25.22 24.10 7.26
N CYS A 446 24.16 23.28 7.15
CA CYS A 446 22.91 23.67 6.51
C CYS A 446 22.13 24.66 7.39
N GLU A 447 21.48 25.66 6.81
CA GLU A 447 20.58 26.56 7.57
C GLU A 447 19.25 25.87 7.90
N GLU A 448 18.67 25.17 6.92
CA GLU A 448 17.46 24.35 7.00
C GLU A 448 17.80 22.90 6.65
N GLY A 449 16.99 21.93 7.08
CA GLY A 449 17.25 20.52 6.80
C GLY A 449 18.60 20.03 7.35
N LYS A 450 18.93 20.36 8.60
CA LYS A 450 20.22 19.99 9.23
C LYS A 450 20.33 18.51 9.52
N ILE A 451 19.25 17.90 10.00
CA ILE A 451 19.20 16.48 10.36
C ILE A 451 17.96 15.83 9.78
N PHE A 452 18.12 14.64 9.20
CA PHE A 452 17.07 13.83 8.61
C PHE A 452 16.97 12.48 9.30
N ILE A 453 15.76 11.94 9.44
CA ILE A 453 15.46 10.69 10.14
C ILE A 453 15.99 9.46 9.38
N GLU A 454 15.92 9.47 8.02
CA GLU A 454 16.15 8.29 7.19
C GLU A 454 17.56 7.69 7.38
N PRO A 455 18.66 8.47 7.27
CA PRO A 455 19.99 7.90 7.46
C PRO A 455 20.25 7.50 8.92
N GLN A 456 19.67 8.19 9.90
CA GLN A 456 19.86 7.82 11.29
C GLN A 456 19.26 6.44 11.56
N GLY A 457 18.01 6.20 11.17
CA GLY A 457 17.36 4.91 11.31
C GLY A 457 18.09 3.80 10.57
N MET A 458 18.35 4.00 9.28
CA MET A 458 18.88 2.95 8.41
C MET A 458 20.34 2.58 8.75
N CYS A 459 21.21 3.57 8.94
CA CYS A 459 22.62 3.31 9.29
C CYS A 459 22.75 2.60 10.64
N VAL A 460 21.96 3.00 11.65
CA VAL A 460 21.99 2.32 12.95
C VAL A 460 21.41 0.92 12.87
N MET A 461 20.32 0.71 12.14
CA MET A 461 19.78 -0.65 11.89
C MET A 461 20.77 -1.55 11.13
N ALA A 462 21.66 -0.96 10.32
CA ALA A 462 22.76 -1.67 9.65
C ALA A 462 23.93 -2.00 10.60
N GLY A 463 23.94 -1.49 11.83
CA GLY A 463 25.02 -1.64 12.80
C GLY A 463 26.17 -0.63 12.64
N ILE A 464 26.06 0.30 11.67
CA ILE A 464 27.12 1.28 11.37
C ILE A 464 27.36 2.18 12.60
N GLY A 465 28.60 2.26 13.03
CA GLY A 465 29.01 3.11 14.14
C GLY A 465 28.60 2.60 15.53
N LYS A 466 28.12 1.35 15.65
CA LYS A 466 27.73 0.76 16.94
C LYS A 466 28.94 0.64 17.88
N GLU A 467 30.04 0.09 17.38
CA GLU A 467 31.27 -0.13 18.17
C GLU A 467 32.05 1.16 18.44
N THR A 468 31.88 2.18 17.60
CA THR A 468 32.58 3.48 17.72
C THR A 468 31.79 4.53 18.50
N GLY A 469 30.53 4.25 18.86
CA GLY A 469 29.64 5.15 19.57
C GLY A 469 28.89 6.17 18.68
N GLN A 470 29.18 6.22 17.38
CA GLN A 470 28.52 7.14 16.46
C GLN A 470 27.02 6.84 16.31
N ALA A 471 26.64 5.55 16.32
CA ALA A 471 25.24 5.14 16.31
C ALA A 471 24.44 5.70 17.50
N ALA A 472 25.00 5.58 18.71
CA ALA A 472 24.36 6.12 19.92
C ALA A 472 24.27 7.66 19.89
N GLN A 473 25.32 8.33 19.36
CA GLN A 473 25.31 9.78 19.21
C GLN A 473 24.26 10.22 18.18
N ALA A 474 24.11 9.51 17.07
CA ALA A 474 23.11 9.80 16.04
C ALA A 474 21.68 9.69 16.60
N LEU A 475 21.36 8.61 17.35
CA LEU A 475 20.03 8.47 17.96
C LEU A 475 19.77 9.51 19.06
N LYS A 476 20.79 9.90 19.80
CA LYS A 476 20.69 11.03 20.73
C LYS A 476 20.36 12.32 20.00
N SER A 477 20.97 12.58 18.84
CA SER A 477 20.65 13.76 18.01
C SER A 477 19.22 13.71 17.47
N VAL A 478 18.70 12.52 17.12
CA VAL A 478 17.28 12.31 16.77
C VAL A 478 16.37 12.69 17.94
N GLU A 479 16.66 12.19 19.14
CA GLU A 479 15.89 12.50 20.34
C GLU A 479 15.88 13.99 20.64
N GLU A 480 17.03 14.66 20.58
CA GLU A 480 17.16 16.08 20.91
C GLU A 480 16.56 17.01 19.85
N ARG A 481 16.55 16.61 18.56
CA ARG A 481 16.25 17.51 17.44
C ARG A 481 14.99 17.16 16.67
N LEU A 482 14.64 15.88 16.53
CA LEU A 482 13.54 15.43 15.69
C LEU A 482 12.34 14.93 16.48
N ASP A 483 12.53 14.56 17.74
CA ASP A 483 11.48 13.96 18.54
C ASP A 483 10.45 14.99 19.01
N THR A 484 9.18 14.62 18.94
CA THR A 484 8.04 15.39 19.42
C THR A 484 7.13 14.49 20.26
N LYS A 485 6.13 15.08 20.90
CA LYS A 485 5.12 14.28 21.61
C LYS A 485 4.24 13.43 20.68
N TYR A 486 4.25 13.67 19.37
CA TYR A 486 3.40 13.00 18.38
C TYR A 486 4.16 12.00 17.49
N GLY A 487 5.47 11.95 17.61
CA GLY A 487 6.38 11.15 16.79
C GLY A 487 7.62 11.93 16.38
N VAL A 488 8.47 11.27 15.63
CA VAL A 488 9.73 11.83 15.12
C VAL A 488 9.48 12.44 13.75
N VAL A 489 9.80 13.74 13.58
CA VAL A 489 9.65 14.44 12.31
C VAL A 489 10.72 14.01 11.30
N LEU A 490 10.44 14.14 10.00
CA LEU A 490 11.34 13.71 8.93
C LEU A 490 12.68 14.44 8.95
N HIS A 491 12.66 15.74 9.19
CA HIS A 491 13.88 16.55 9.29
C HIS A 491 13.62 17.85 10.05
N GLN A 492 14.69 18.57 10.40
CA GLN A 492 14.62 19.85 11.08
C GLN A 492 15.89 20.68 10.81
N PRO A 493 15.77 22.04 10.71
CA PRO A 493 14.54 22.81 10.52
C PRO A 493 13.82 22.49 9.22
N ALA A 494 12.50 22.75 9.15
CA ALA A 494 11.75 22.65 7.91
C ALA A 494 12.20 23.69 6.89
N TYR A 495 12.05 23.39 5.59
CA TYR A 495 12.29 24.35 4.52
C TYR A 495 11.18 25.40 4.49
N THR A 496 11.57 26.67 4.44
CA THR A 496 10.63 27.83 4.44
C THR A 496 10.43 28.43 3.05
N SER A 497 11.25 28.05 2.08
CA SER A 497 11.16 28.47 0.69
C SER A 497 11.56 27.36 -0.27
N TYR A 498 11.06 27.44 -1.51
CA TYR A 498 11.43 26.51 -2.56
C TYR A 498 12.92 26.63 -2.91
N GLN A 499 13.61 25.50 -2.92
CA GLN A 499 15.03 25.38 -3.26
C GLN A 499 15.20 24.45 -4.45
N LEU A 500 15.72 25.00 -5.55
CA LEU A 500 15.82 24.32 -6.83
C LEU A 500 16.64 23.02 -6.76
N ASN A 501 17.72 23.01 -5.97
CA ASN A 501 18.62 21.86 -5.82
C ASN A 501 18.09 20.76 -4.89
N LEU A 502 16.99 20.98 -4.21
CA LEU A 502 16.33 20.00 -3.34
C LEU A 502 15.06 19.42 -3.96
N GLY A 503 14.41 20.17 -4.83
CA GLY A 503 13.20 19.77 -5.52
C GLY A 503 11.93 19.83 -4.67
N GLU A 504 11.04 18.89 -4.88
CA GLU A 504 9.66 18.93 -4.40
C GLU A 504 9.53 19.00 -2.87
N ILE A 505 10.46 18.43 -2.13
CA ILE A 505 10.45 18.47 -0.65
C ILE A 505 10.34 19.89 -0.11
N SER A 506 10.99 20.86 -0.77
CA SER A 506 11.00 22.26 -0.37
C SER A 506 9.79 23.07 -0.87
N SER A 507 8.91 22.47 -1.68
CA SER A 507 7.68 23.10 -2.17
C SER A 507 6.52 23.00 -1.18
N TYR A 508 6.56 22.05 -0.25
CA TYR A 508 5.52 21.87 0.75
C TYR A 508 5.63 22.88 1.90
N PRO A 509 4.52 23.27 2.52
CA PRO A 509 4.55 24.07 3.73
C PRO A 509 5.32 23.36 4.87
N PRO A 510 6.01 24.12 5.75
CA PRO A 510 6.68 23.56 6.91
C PRO A 510 5.78 22.68 7.77
N GLY A 511 6.24 21.46 8.09
CA GLY A 511 5.49 20.45 8.85
C GLY A 511 4.47 19.66 8.04
N TYR A 512 4.42 19.84 6.72
CA TYR A 512 3.49 19.14 5.84
C TYR A 512 4.21 18.15 4.92
N LYS A 513 3.69 16.93 4.82
CA LYS A 513 4.26 15.85 4.01
C LYS A 513 5.77 15.67 4.29
N GLU A 514 6.57 15.55 3.23
CA GLU A 514 8.01 15.34 3.31
C GLU A 514 8.77 16.54 3.90
N ASN A 515 8.18 17.74 3.93
CA ASN A 515 8.83 18.89 4.53
C ASN A 515 8.62 18.93 6.06
N ALA A 516 9.40 18.13 6.78
CA ALA A 516 9.39 18.00 8.23
C ALA A 516 8.08 17.50 8.85
N GLY A 517 7.24 16.78 8.10
CA GLY A 517 6.08 16.07 8.63
C GLY A 517 6.47 14.86 9.47
N ILE A 518 5.49 14.23 10.13
CA ILE A 518 5.66 12.96 10.84
C ILE A 518 5.11 11.84 9.95
N PHE A 519 5.97 10.89 9.58
CA PHE A 519 5.56 9.71 8.82
C PHE A 519 5.59 8.46 9.70
N CYS A 520 4.45 7.75 9.78
CA CYS A 520 4.40 6.46 10.45
C CYS A 520 5.21 5.36 9.74
N HIS A 521 5.76 5.64 8.56
CA HIS A 521 6.56 4.71 7.78
C HIS A 521 7.99 4.57 8.33
N ASN A 522 8.67 5.68 8.59
CA ASN A 522 10.07 5.66 9.03
C ASN A 522 10.28 5.86 10.54
N ASN A 523 9.25 6.23 11.28
CA ASN A 523 9.31 6.21 12.75
C ASN A 523 9.64 4.81 13.30
N PRO A 524 9.09 3.69 12.78
CA PRO A 524 9.51 2.35 13.17
C PRO A 524 10.99 2.05 12.93
N TRP A 525 11.65 2.68 11.95
CA TRP A 525 13.10 2.52 11.77
C TRP A 525 13.89 3.04 12.97
N ILE A 526 13.44 4.15 13.58
CA ILE A 526 14.07 4.65 14.81
C ILE A 526 13.80 3.69 15.98
N SER A 527 12.56 3.18 16.12
CA SER A 527 12.26 2.17 17.16
C SER A 527 13.13 0.92 16.99
N CYS A 528 13.31 0.42 15.76
CA CYS A 528 14.20 -0.70 15.48
C CYS A 528 15.67 -0.35 15.74
N ALA A 529 16.13 0.84 15.38
CA ALA A 529 17.49 1.31 15.60
C ALA A 529 17.81 1.39 17.11
N GLU A 530 16.90 1.92 17.91
CA GLU A 530 17.02 1.94 19.38
C GLU A 530 17.11 0.51 19.95
N ALA A 531 16.29 -0.41 19.44
CA ALA A 531 16.34 -1.81 19.84
C ALA A 531 17.67 -2.49 19.48
N VAL A 532 18.27 -2.17 18.33
CA VAL A 532 19.60 -2.66 17.92
C VAL A 532 20.71 -2.23 18.90
N LEU A 533 20.56 -1.04 19.49
CA LEU A 533 21.48 -0.56 20.53
C LEU A 533 21.14 -1.04 21.95
N GLY A 534 20.02 -1.78 22.12
CA GLY A 534 19.57 -2.27 23.42
C GLY A 534 18.77 -1.25 24.24
N HIS A 535 18.34 -0.15 23.64
CA HIS A 535 17.55 0.91 24.29
C HIS A 535 16.05 0.57 24.23
N GLY A 536 15.63 -0.53 24.88
CA GLY A 536 14.26 -1.07 24.78
C GLY A 536 13.17 -0.10 25.21
N ASP A 537 13.37 0.65 26.29
CA ASP A 537 12.38 1.65 26.77
C ASP A 537 12.16 2.75 25.75
N ARG A 538 13.23 3.24 25.13
CA ARG A 538 13.14 4.27 24.09
C ARG A 538 12.50 3.74 22.81
N ALA A 539 12.84 2.53 22.39
CA ALA A 539 12.22 1.85 21.27
C ALA A 539 10.70 1.75 21.46
N PHE A 540 10.25 1.37 22.66
CA PHE A 540 8.83 1.29 22.99
C PHE A 540 8.15 2.67 23.03
N GLU A 541 8.81 3.69 23.56
CA GLU A 541 8.28 5.07 23.55
C GLU A 541 8.00 5.56 22.13
N VAL A 542 8.96 5.39 21.20
CA VAL A 542 8.81 5.78 19.79
C VAL A 542 7.66 4.99 19.14
N TYR A 543 7.56 3.68 19.40
CA TYR A 543 6.47 2.85 18.93
C TYR A 543 5.12 3.39 19.40
N CYS A 544 4.96 3.73 20.68
CA CYS A 544 3.71 4.25 21.23
C CYS A 544 3.25 5.54 20.56
N LYS A 545 4.17 6.44 20.19
CA LYS A 545 3.86 7.71 19.52
C LYS A 545 3.21 7.51 18.14
N THR A 546 3.48 6.39 17.46
CA THR A 546 2.94 6.08 16.14
C THR A 546 1.75 5.13 16.18
N CYS A 547 1.39 4.66 17.37
CA CYS A 547 0.36 3.66 17.56
C CYS A 547 -0.98 4.31 17.94
N PRO A 548 -2.08 4.12 17.18
CA PRO A 548 -3.37 4.76 17.45
C PRO A 548 -3.98 4.42 18.81
N ALA A 549 -3.50 3.37 19.49
CA ALA A 549 -3.98 2.97 20.80
C ALA A 549 -3.43 3.82 21.95
N TYR A 550 -2.36 4.59 21.73
CA TYR A 550 -1.67 5.45 22.69
C TYR A 550 -1.79 6.93 22.33
#